data_583de7562b84350cdbc1a76a259475ec
#
_entry.id   583de7562b84350cdbc1a76a259475ec
#
_cell.length_a   1.000
_cell.length_b   1.000
_cell.length_c   1.000
_cell.angle_alpha   90.00
_cell.angle_beta   90.00
_cell.angle_gamma   90.00
#
_symmetry.space_group_name_H-M   'P 1'
#
loop_
_entity.id
_entity.type
_entity.pdbx_description
1 polymer ?
#
loop_
_entity_poly.entity_id
_entity_poly.type
_entity_poly.pdbx_seq_one_letter_code
_entity_poly.pdbx_strand_id
1 'polypeptide(L)'
;RSSDLVELGSGMQLAMWQNNQDRVSVCSNHHTLSMYIQGGYHSYQKTAQGWHNGGGPDHMCLMPQDFESTWDLRDPLTFVHLYYTEQHLQRVAEQVWDREPSQIILNLQSFVADPQIAMIYRHFLLNGAWQNRENHLQMSTATTLLLNHLIKNYSHTEWQVPEVKGGLSPYTLKQLLEWIDQHI
;
A
#
# COMPACT_ATOMS: atom_id res chain seq x y z
N ARG A 1 19.15 -11.36 -1.53
CA ARG A 1 18.55 -10.25 -0.75
C ARG A 1 19.23 -8.96 -1.17
N SER A 2 18.71 -8.28 -2.13
CA SER A 2 19.06 -6.88 -2.36
C SER A 2 17.76 -6.12 -2.34
N SER A 3 17.70 -5.06 -1.60
CA SER A 3 16.56 -4.16 -1.62
C SER A 3 17.06 -2.78 -1.98
N ASP A 4 16.58 -2.27 -3.08
CA ASP A 4 16.60 -0.83 -3.29
C ASP A 4 15.43 -0.28 -2.50
N LEU A 5 15.71 0.59 -1.53
CA LEU A 5 14.71 1.24 -0.69
C LEU A 5 14.71 2.73 -0.98
N VAL A 6 13.53 3.28 -1.17
CA VAL A 6 13.33 4.73 -1.25
C VAL A 6 12.22 5.17 -0.30
N GLU A 7 12.48 6.24 0.43
CA GLU A 7 11.48 6.94 1.22
C GLU A 7 10.86 8.08 0.40
N LEU A 8 9.54 8.10 0.35
CA LEU A 8 8.77 9.12 -0.34
C LEU A 8 8.46 10.27 0.63
N GLY A 9 8.29 11.48 0.09
CA GLY A 9 7.99 12.67 0.89
C GLY A 9 6.71 12.59 1.75
N SER A 10 5.86 11.59 1.47
CA SER A 10 4.68 11.26 2.28
C SER A 10 5.00 10.41 3.53
N GLY A 11 6.22 9.92 3.69
CA GLY A 11 6.63 8.95 4.72
C GLY A 11 6.35 7.49 4.33
N MET A 12 5.74 7.22 3.17
CA MET A 12 5.64 5.88 2.62
C MET A 12 6.98 5.44 2.04
N GLN A 13 7.21 4.13 1.97
CA GLN A 13 8.45 3.56 1.45
C GLN A 13 8.17 2.56 0.34
N LEU A 14 9.02 2.58 -0.70
CA LEU A 14 9.07 1.56 -1.73
C LEU A 14 10.34 0.75 -1.59
N ALA A 15 10.23 -0.57 -1.70
CA ALA A 15 11.37 -1.48 -1.66
C ALA A 15 11.26 -2.50 -2.77
N MET A 16 12.33 -2.66 -3.55
CA MET A 16 12.46 -3.73 -4.53
C MET A 16 13.21 -4.90 -3.94
N TRP A 17 12.66 -6.07 -4.05
CA TRP A 17 13.20 -7.31 -3.50
C TRP A 17 13.47 -8.33 -4.58
N GLN A 18 14.54 -9.07 -4.40
CA GLN A 18 14.82 -10.29 -5.14
C GLN A 18 14.95 -11.44 -4.16
N ASN A 19 14.28 -12.54 -4.45
CA ASN A 19 14.34 -13.74 -3.65
C ASN A 19 14.52 -14.98 -4.54
N ASN A 20 15.10 -16.02 -3.98
CA ASN A 20 15.31 -17.28 -4.66
C ASN A 20 15.28 -18.41 -3.62
N GLN A 21 14.26 -19.27 -3.71
CA GLN A 21 14.08 -20.43 -2.85
C GLN A 21 14.18 -20.10 -1.35
N ASP A 22 13.12 -19.53 -0.82
CA ASP A 22 13.07 -19.13 0.60
C ASP A 22 11.71 -19.48 1.21
N ARG A 23 11.71 -19.75 2.49
CA ARG A 23 10.48 -19.89 3.28
C ARG A 23 10.52 -18.89 4.41
N VAL A 24 9.56 -17.97 4.42
CA VAL A 24 9.54 -16.86 5.36
C VAL A 24 8.18 -16.76 6.05
N SER A 25 8.20 -16.42 7.33
CA SER A 25 7.02 -15.94 8.06
C SER A 25 7.20 -14.47 8.37
N VAL A 26 6.17 -13.71 8.11
CA VAL A 26 6.19 -12.24 8.23
C VAL A 26 5.01 -11.80 9.09
N CYS A 27 5.30 -10.96 10.06
CA CYS A 27 4.33 -10.15 10.79
C CYS A 27 4.92 -8.75 10.93
N SER A 28 4.28 -7.75 10.37
CA SER A 28 4.83 -6.38 10.30
C SER A 28 3.91 -5.40 10.99
N ASN A 29 4.49 -4.36 11.59
CA ASN A 29 3.77 -3.25 12.21
C ASN A 29 3.31 -2.17 11.20
N HIS A 30 3.29 -2.51 9.94
CA HIS A 30 2.84 -1.67 8.83
C HIS A 30 2.09 -2.52 7.81
N HIS A 31 1.28 -1.88 6.98
CA HIS A 31 0.65 -2.52 5.83
C HIS A 31 1.66 -2.67 4.69
N THR A 32 1.49 -3.70 3.89
CA THR A 32 2.30 -3.95 2.70
C THR A 32 1.42 -4.25 1.49
N LEU A 33 1.59 -3.47 0.42
CA LEU A 33 1.11 -3.84 -0.91
C LEU A 33 2.29 -4.37 -1.70
N SER A 34 2.28 -5.67 -1.97
CA SER A 34 3.31 -6.35 -2.76
C SER A 34 2.83 -6.57 -4.18
N MET A 35 3.69 -6.32 -5.17
CA MET A 35 3.42 -6.68 -6.55
C MET A 35 4.57 -7.49 -7.13
N TYR A 36 4.25 -8.62 -7.75
CA TYR A 36 5.21 -9.43 -8.49
C TYR A 36 5.58 -8.76 -9.81
N ILE A 37 6.89 -8.58 -10.04
CA ILE A 37 7.43 -7.94 -11.25
C ILE A 37 7.90 -8.96 -12.26
N GLN A 38 8.59 -10.01 -11.77
CA GLN A 38 9.16 -11.06 -12.59
C GLN A 38 9.22 -12.37 -11.81
N GLY A 39 8.87 -13.47 -12.45
CA GLY A 39 8.85 -14.80 -11.81
C GLY A 39 7.70 -14.97 -10.81
N GLY A 40 7.90 -15.82 -9.82
CA GLY A 40 6.96 -16.03 -8.72
C GLY A 40 5.81 -16.97 -9.04
N TYR A 41 5.86 -17.73 -10.14
CA TYR A 41 4.84 -18.71 -10.52
C TYR A 41 4.72 -19.86 -9.51
N HIS A 42 5.79 -20.16 -8.78
CA HIS A 42 5.85 -21.15 -7.73
C HIS A 42 5.98 -20.50 -6.35
N SER A 43 5.19 -19.45 -6.12
CA SER A 43 5.01 -18.82 -4.82
C SER A 43 3.77 -19.37 -4.15
N TYR A 44 3.88 -19.76 -2.90
CA TYR A 44 2.81 -20.38 -2.13
C TYR A 44 2.61 -19.62 -0.83
N GLN A 45 1.36 -19.37 -0.47
CA GLN A 45 0.99 -18.87 0.85
C GLN A 45 0.36 -19.98 1.67
N LYS A 46 0.72 -20.07 2.93
CA LYS A 46 0.10 -20.99 3.88
C LYS A 46 -1.27 -20.45 4.29
N THR A 47 -2.30 -21.26 4.10
CA THR A 47 -3.69 -20.96 4.52
C THR A 47 -4.19 -22.06 5.47
N ALA A 48 -5.38 -21.90 6.04
CA ALA A 48 -6.03 -22.94 6.84
C ALA A 48 -6.30 -24.23 6.04
N GLN A 49 -6.46 -24.12 4.70
CA GLN A 49 -6.70 -25.25 3.80
C GLN A 49 -5.41 -25.82 3.21
N GLY A 50 -4.24 -25.29 3.58
CA GLY A 50 -2.94 -25.75 3.09
C GLY A 50 -2.21 -24.66 2.29
N TRP A 51 -1.31 -25.07 1.41
CA TRP A 51 -0.53 -24.16 0.58
C TRP A 51 -1.31 -23.73 -0.65
N HIS A 52 -1.54 -22.45 -0.79
CA HIS A 52 -2.21 -21.82 -1.93
C HIS A 52 -1.21 -21.18 -2.87
N ASN A 53 -1.22 -21.57 -4.15
CA ASN A 53 -0.42 -20.99 -5.22
C ASN A 53 -1.26 -20.08 -6.11
N GLY A 54 -0.70 -19.00 -6.58
CA GLY A 54 -1.38 -18.07 -7.50
C GLY A 54 -0.47 -16.93 -7.96
N GLY A 55 0.83 -16.99 -7.61
CA GLY A 55 1.81 -15.97 -7.96
C GLY A 55 2.06 -15.85 -9.46
N GLY A 56 2.74 -14.80 -9.86
CA GLY A 56 3.13 -14.48 -11.22
C GLY A 56 3.20 -12.97 -11.45
N PRO A 57 3.84 -12.50 -12.54
CA PRO A 57 3.92 -11.09 -12.84
C PRO A 57 2.55 -10.40 -12.83
N ASP A 58 2.51 -9.16 -12.34
CA ASP A 58 1.32 -8.32 -12.21
C ASP A 58 0.23 -8.83 -11.25
N HIS A 59 0.52 -9.89 -10.47
CA HIS A 59 -0.30 -10.28 -9.34
C HIS A 59 0.14 -9.53 -8.09
N MET A 60 -0.82 -9.14 -7.28
CA MET A 60 -0.55 -8.43 -6.02
C MET A 60 -0.96 -9.26 -4.80
N CYS A 61 -0.30 -8.95 -3.68
CA CYS A 61 -0.70 -9.38 -2.35
C CYS A 61 -0.86 -8.15 -1.46
N LEU A 62 -1.96 -8.08 -0.73
CA LEU A 62 -2.21 -7.05 0.28
C LEU A 62 -2.11 -7.69 1.66
N MET A 63 -1.10 -7.30 2.41
CA MET A 63 -0.80 -7.80 3.74
C MET A 63 -1.06 -6.69 4.77
N PRO A 64 -2.18 -6.75 5.51
CA PRO A 64 -2.46 -5.81 6.59
C PRO A 64 -1.39 -5.87 7.68
N GLN A 65 -1.21 -4.75 8.41
CA GLN A 65 -0.34 -4.74 9.59
C GLN A 65 -0.81 -5.75 10.64
N ASP A 66 0.12 -6.23 11.46
CA ASP A 66 -0.12 -7.19 12.55
C ASP A 66 -0.74 -8.53 12.10
N PHE A 67 -0.76 -8.78 10.78
CA PHE A 67 -1.21 -10.04 10.22
C PHE A 67 -0.01 -10.97 9.95
N GLU A 68 -0.04 -12.15 10.57
CA GLU A 68 1.00 -13.16 10.34
C GLU A 68 0.72 -13.92 9.05
N SER A 69 1.71 -14.00 8.16
CA SER A 69 1.64 -14.75 6.92
C SER A 69 2.92 -15.56 6.69
N THR A 70 2.78 -16.78 6.14
CA THR A 70 3.90 -17.67 5.83
C THR A 70 3.91 -17.98 4.35
N TRP A 71 5.07 -17.83 3.74
CA TRP A 71 5.30 -17.97 2.30
C TRP A 71 6.37 -19.01 2.02
N ASP A 72 6.19 -19.77 0.94
CA ASP A 72 7.16 -20.73 0.39
C ASP A 72 7.43 -20.33 -1.07
N LEU A 73 8.61 -19.76 -1.31
CA LEU A 73 9.06 -19.24 -2.61
C LEU A 73 10.02 -20.27 -3.21
N ARG A 74 9.63 -20.90 -4.31
CA ARG A 74 10.35 -22.05 -4.86
C ARG A 74 11.13 -21.77 -6.13
N ASP A 75 10.99 -20.58 -6.70
CA ASP A 75 11.71 -20.12 -7.87
C ASP A 75 12.18 -18.67 -7.70
N PRO A 76 13.15 -18.22 -8.53
CA PRO A 76 13.58 -16.82 -8.51
C PRO A 76 12.42 -15.87 -8.81
N LEU A 77 12.32 -14.81 -8.03
CA LEU A 77 11.32 -13.77 -8.26
C LEU A 77 11.85 -12.40 -7.89
N THR A 78 11.29 -11.39 -8.56
CA THR A 78 11.45 -9.98 -8.24
C THR A 78 10.09 -9.39 -7.92
N PHE A 79 9.98 -8.66 -6.82
CA PHE A 79 8.74 -8.03 -6.38
C PHE A 79 9.02 -6.67 -5.75
N VAL A 80 8.01 -5.82 -5.72
CA VAL A 80 8.07 -4.50 -5.10
C VAL A 80 7.05 -4.41 -3.99
N HIS A 81 7.48 -3.91 -2.85
CA HIS A 81 6.64 -3.59 -1.71
C HIS A 81 6.44 -2.08 -1.59
N LEU A 82 5.21 -1.66 -1.40
CA LEU A 82 4.84 -0.37 -0.86
C LEU A 82 4.49 -0.56 0.61
N TYR A 83 5.25 0.11 1.50
CA TYR A 83 5.00 0.13 2.94
C TYR A 83 4.28 1.41 3.34
N TYR A 84 3.21 1.26 4.11
CA TYR A 84 2.40 2.38 4.59
C TYR A 84 1.71 2.00 5.91
N THR A 85 1.18 2.99 6.60
CA THR A 85 0.56 2.85 7.91
C THR A 85 -0.92 3.22 7.87
N GLU A 86 -1.63 2.93 8.96
CA GLU A 86 -3.01 3.37 9.18
C GLU A 86 -3.16 4.90 8.99
N GLN A 87 -2.20 5.69 9.45
CA GLN A 87 -2.23 7.15 9.30
C GLN A 87 -2.21 7.59 7.83
N HIS A 88 -1.50 6.86 6.96
CA HIS A 88 -1.52 7.16 5.52
C HIS A 88 -2.88 6.85 4.91
N LEU A 89 -3.53 5.76 5.30
CA LEU A 89 -4.89 5.42 4.86
C LEU A 89 -5.90 6.47 5.32
N GLN A 90 -5.86 6.87 6.59
CA GLN A 90 -6.74 7.90 7.15
C GLN A 90 -6.58 9.24 6.41
N ARG A 91 -5.34 9.68 6.19
CA ARG A 91 -5.07 10.92 5.45
C ARG A 91 -5.65 10.90 4.04
N VAL A 92 -5.46 9.80 3.30
CA VAL A 92 -6.00 9.66 1.95
C VAL A 92 -7.53 9.62 1.98
N ALA A 93 -8.14 8.92 2.94
CA ALA A 93 -9.58 8.86 3.09
C ALA A 93 -10.17 10.24 3.39
N GLU A 94 -9.60 11.00 4.31
CA GLU A 94 -10.01 12.37 4.63
C GLU A 94 -9.92 13.27 3.39
N GLN A 95 -8.81 13.20 2.66
CA GLN A 95 -8.56 14.03 1.48
C GLN A 95 -9.52 13.72 0.33
N VAL A 96 -9.81 12.45 0.07
CA VAL A 96 -10.58 12.02 -1.10
C VAL A 96 -12.08 12.13 -0.85
N TRP A 97 -12.55 11.70 0.33
CA TRP A 97 -13.98 11.67 0.67
C TRP A 97 -14.44 12.85 1.50
N ASP A 98 -13.51 13.73 1.91
CA ASP A 98 -13.79 14.89 2.76
C ASP A 98 -14.56 14.52 4.05
N ARG A 99 -14.20 13.35 4.59
CA ARG A 99 -14.80 12.77 5.79
C ARG A 99 -13.72 12.08 6.60
N GLU A 100 -13.85 12.15 7.92
CA GLU A 100 -12.96 11.44 8.82
C GLU A 100 -13.42 9.99 8.99
N PRO A 101 -12.57 8.99 8.68
CA PRO A 101 -12.90 7.60 8.98
C PRO A 101 -12.75 7.31 10.47
N SER A 102 -13.69 6.57 11.05
CA SER A 102 -13.52 6.00 12.38
C SER A 102 -12.67 4.75 12.36
N GLN A 103 -12.75 3.99 11.26
CA GLN A 103 -11.96 2.78 11.07
C GLN A 103 -11.81 2.47 9.56
N ILE A 104 -10.62 2.00 9.17
CA ILE A 104 -10.33 1.43 7.85
C ILE A 104 -9.73 0.05 8.06
N ILE A 105 -10.46 -1.00 7.70
CA ILE A 105 -10.00 -2.37 7.81
C ILE A 105 -9.67 -2.89 6.43
N LEU A 106 -8.38 -3.13 6.15
CA LEU A 106 -7.94 -3.75 4.90
C LEU A 106 -8.19 -5.25 4.92
N ASN A 107 -8.68 -5.77 3.80
CA ASN A 107 -8.88 -7.20 3.62
C ASN A 107 -7.59 -7.83 3.09
N LEU A 108 -7.13 -8.89 3.74
CA LEU A 108 -6.02 -9.68 3.21
C LEU A 108 -6.34 -10.15 1.79
N GLN A 109 -5.40 -9.93 0.87
CA GLN A 109 -5.46 -10.42 -0.50
C GLN A 109 -4.19 -11.18 -0.85
N SER A 110 -4.32 -12.27 -1.59
CA SER A 110 -3.18 -13.07 -2.04
C SER A 110 -3.35 -13.43 -3.50
N PHE A 111 -2.32 -13.09 -4.29
CA PHE A 111 -2.22 -13.42 -5.70
C PHE A 111 -3.39 -12.89 -6.56
N VAL A 112 -3.85 -11.67 -6.28
CA VAL A 112 -4.93 -11.04 -7.04
C VAL A 112 -4.37 -10.32 -8.26
N ALA A 113 -4.98 -10.55 -9.42
CA ALA A 113 -4.72 -9.77 -10.62
C ALA A 113 -5.58 -8.51 -10.59
N ASP A 114 -4.95 -7.35 -10.41
CA ASP A 114 -5.60 -6.03 -10.46
C ASP A 114 -4.90 -5.15 -11.50
N PRO A 115 -5.50 -4.97 -12.69
CA PRO A 115 -4.89 -4.21 -13.77
C PRO A 115 -4.61 -2.74 -13.43
N GLN A 116 -5.40 -2.12 -12.54
CA GLN A 116 -5.18 -0.74 -12.14
C GLN A 116 -3.95 -0.62 -11.24
N ILE A 117 -3.80 -1.50 -10.27
CA ILE A 117 -2.61 -1.57 -9.43
C ILE A 117 -1.37 -1.85 -10.28
N ALA A 118 -1.44 -2.85 -11.16
CA ALA A 118 -0.33 -3.21 -12.06
C ALA A 118 0.08 -2.03 -12.95
N MET A 119 -0.87 -1.32 -13.53
CA MET A 119 -0.62 -0.13 -14.36
C MET A 119 0.09 0.97 -13.56
N ILE A 120 -0.38 1.28 -12.34
CA ILE A 120 0.23 2.32 -11.50
C ILE A 120 1.67 1.96 -11.13
N TYR A 121 1.94 0.71 -10.72
CA TYR A 121 3.30 0.26 -10.45
C TYR A 121 4.19 0.37 -11.67
N ARG A 122 3.76 -0.20 -12.80
CA ARG A 122 4.58 -0.26 -14.03
C ARG A 122 4.89 1.11 -14.61
N HIS A 123 3.90 1.99 -14.68
CA HIS A 123 4.05 3.27 -15.38
C HIS A 123 4.53 4.42 -14.49
N PHE A 124 4.29 4.37 -13.19
CA PHE A 124 4.55 5.51 -12.30
C PHE A 124 5.56 5.23 -11.19
N LEU A 125 5.73 3.97 -10.78
CA LEU A 125 6.65 3.62 -9.71
C LEU A 125 7.91 2.93 -10.21
N LEU A 126 7.83 2.13 -11.27
CA LEU A 126 8.96 1.37 -11.80
C LEU A 126 9.61 2.04 -13.03
N ASN A 127 8.96 3.04 -13.60
CA ASN A 127 9.40 3.72 -14.82
C ASN A 127 10.30 4.93 -14.49
N GLY A 128 11.38 4.72 -13.76
CA GLY A 128 12.32 5.79 -13.45
C GLY A 128 13.29 5.43 -12.34
N ALA A 129 14.35 6.22 -12.22
CA ALA A 129 15.30 6.05 -11.13
C ALA A 129 14.69 6.56 -9.81
N TRP A 130 14.57 5.70 -8.84
CA TRP A 130 13.99 6.02 -7.53
C TRP A 130 14.81 7.08 -6.76
N GLN A 131 16.11 7.18 -7.04
CA GLN A 131 17.01 8.14 -6.41
C GLN A 131 16.82 9.57 -6.90
N ASN A 132 16.16 9.76 -8.05
CA ASN A 132 15.95 11.09 -8.62
C ASN A 132 14.78 11.80 -7.93
N ARG A 133 15.08 12.91 -7.25
CA ARG A 133 14.09 13.73 -6.54
C ARG A 133 12.97 14.23 -7.45
N GLU A 134 13.26 14.44 -8.73
CA GLU A 134 12.26 14.84 -9.76
C GLU A 134 11.10 13.84 -9.85
N ASN A 135 11.37 12.56 -9.62
CA ASN A 135 10.36 11.50 -9.69
C ASN A 135 9.54 11.37 -8.39
N HIS A 136 10.01 11.94 -7.27
CA HIS A 136 9.37 11.74 -5.97
C HIS A 136 7.93 12.28 -5.91
N LEU A 137 7.65 13.41 -6.57
CA LEU A 137 6.28 13.94 -6.63
C LEU A 137 5.36 12.99 -7.40
N GLN A 138 5.79 12.49 -8.55
CA GLN A 138 5.04 11.51 -9.34
C GLN A 138 4.81 10.23 -8.54
N MET A 139 5.85 9.72 -7.87
CA MET A 139 5.77 8.51 -7.06
C MET A 139 4.83 8.70 -5.85
N SER A 140 4.91 9.83 -5.15
CA SER A 140 4.00 10.15 -4.04
C SER A 140 2.55 10.26 -4.49
N THR A 141 2.29 10.85 -5.66
CA THR A 141 0.95 10.92 -6.24
C THR A 141 0.44 9.53 -6.60
N ALA A 142 1.28 8.71 -7.23
CA ALA A 142 0.94 7.34 -7.60
C ALA A 142 0.61 6.47 -6.37
N THR A 143 1.38 6.60 -5.29
CA THR A 143 1.09 5.87 -4.04
C THR A 143 -0.21 6.35 -3.39
N THR A 144 -0.55 7.63 -3.47
CA THR A 144 -1.85 8.14 -3.02
C THR A 144 -3.00 7.52 -3.83
N LEU A 145 -2.84 7.40 -5.15
CA LEU A 145 -3.81 6.71 -6.02
C LEU A 145 -3.96 5.23 -5.65
N LEU A 146 -2.86 4.56 -5.34
CA LEU A 146 -2.90 3.17 -4.87
C LEU A 146 -3.69 3.05 -3.56
N LEU A 147 -3.40 3.88 -2.56
CA LEU A 147 -4.14 3.84 -1.29
C LEU A 147 -5.63 4.15 -1.47
N ASN A 148 -5.97 5.13 -2.31
CA ASN A 148 -7.36 5.41 -2.66
C ASN A 148 -8.05 4.17 -3.28
N HIS A 149 -7.38 3.49 -4.21
CA HIS A 149 -7.89 2.27 -4.82
C HIS A 149 -8.07 1.13 -3.81
N LEU A 150 -7.11 0.96 -2.88
CA LEU A 150 -7.20 -0.05 -1.81
C LEU A 150 -8.37 0.23 -0.86
N ILE A 151 -8.54 1.47 -0.42
CA ILE A 151 -9.65 1.86 0.46
C ILE A 151 -10.98 1.57 -0.22
N LYS A 152 -11.10 1.90 -1.49
CA LYS A 152 -12.35 1.74 -2.25
C LYS A 152 -12.71 0.27 -2.52
N ASN A 153 -11.73 -0.57 -2.85
CA ASN A 153 -11.98 -1.91 -3.41
C ASN A 153 -11.57 -3.06 -2.48
N TYR A 154 -10.70 -2.80 -1.49
CA TYR A 154 -10.10 -3.83 -0.65
C TYR A 154 -10.18 -3.53 0.84
N SER A 155 -11.08 -2.61 1.24
CA SER A 155 -11.30 -2.31 2.65
C SER A 155 -12.78 -2.29 3.02
N HIS A 156 -13.02 -2.42 4.32
CA HIS A 156 -14.23 -1.97 4.96
C HIS A 156 -13.93 -0.68 5.72
N THR A 157 -14.64 0.41 5.38
CA THR A 157 -14.41 1.73 5.96
C THR A 157 -15.66 2.21 6.69
N GLU A 158 -15.51 2.50 7.98
CA GLU A 158 -16.53 3.14 8.79
C GLU A 158 -16.23 4.64 8.91
N TRP A 159 -17.26 5.46 8.76
CA TRP A 159 -17.12 6.91 8.77
C TRP A 159 -17.67 7.48 10.07
N GLN A 160 -16.97 8.49 10.59
CA GLN A 160 -17.51 9.26 11.72
C GLN A 160 -18.77 10.01 11.29
N VAL A 161 -19.77 9.98 12.15
CA VAL A 161 -20.98 10.80 11.96
C VAL A 161 -20.62 12.23 12.33
N PRO A 162 -20.80 13.23 11.44
CA PRO A 162 -20.52 14.62 11.78
C PRO A 162 -21.40 15.07 12.97
N GLU A 163 -20.78 15.56 14.02
CA GLU A 163 -21.51 16.07 15.21
C GLU A 163 -22.21 17.41 14.94
N VAL A 164 -21.81 18.14 13.90
CA VAL A 164 -22.31 19.47 13.57
C VAL A 164 -22.86 19.55 12.15
N LYS A 165 -24.07 20.02 12.02
CA LYS A 165 -24.66 20.35 10.71
C LYS A 165 -24.24 21.77 10.31
N GLY A 166 -23.33 21.89 9.40
CA GLY A 166 -22.82 23.15 8.84
C GLY A 166 -21.39 23.48 9.31
N GLY A 167 -20.68 24.30 8.56
CA GLY A 167 -19.29 24.65 8.78
C GLY A 167 -18.36 24.10 7.69
N LEU A 168 -17.06 24.18 7.94
CA LEU A 168 -16.06 23.59 7.06
C LEU A 168 -16.05 22.06 7.22
N SER A 169 -15.73 21.37 6.12
CA SER A 169 -15.51 19.93 6.19
C SER A 169 -14.37 19.57 7.15
N PRO A 170 -14.34 18.36 7.74
CA PRO A 170 -13.29 17.96 8.65
C PRO A 170 -11.89 18.13 8.06
N TYR A 171 -11.70 17.79 6.80
CA TYR A 171 -10.42 17.94 6.10
C TYR A 171 -10.03 19.42 5.96
N THR A 172 -10.93 20.25 5.46
CA THR A 172 -10.69 21.69 5.28
C THR A 172 -10.43 22.41 6.59
N LEU A 173 -11.17 22.05 7.66
CA LEU A 173 -10.97 22.62 8.99
C LEU A 173 -9.58 22.26 9.53
N LYS A 174 -9.15 21.00 9.39
CA LYS A 174 -7.83 20.54 9.82
C LYS A 174 -6.71 21.29 9.08
N GLN A 175 -6.81 21.43 7.76
CA GLN A 175 -5.85 22.21 6.97
C GLN A 175 -5.78 23.66 7.40
N LEU A 176 -6.92 24.29 7.72
CA LEU A 176 -6.97 25.66 8.20
C LEU A 176 -6.29 25.80 9.57
N LEU A 177 -6.55 24.88 10.49
CA LEU A 177 -5.94 24.88 11.82
C LEU A 177 -4.42 24.66 11.74
N GLU A 178 -3.97 23.72 10.93
CA GLU A 178 -2.53 23.48 10.68
C GLU A 178 -1.87 24.72 10.08
N TRP A 179 -2.54 25.41 9.15
CA TRP A 179 -2.03 26.63 8.54
C TRP A 179 -1.90 27.77 9.57
N ILE A 180 -2.92 27.93 10.41
CA ILE A 180 -2.93 28.94 11.49
C ILE A 180 -1.77 28.69 12.45
N ASP A 181 -1.57 27.45 12.90
CA ASP A 181 -0.49 27.07 13.85
C ASP A 181 0.91 27.31 13.30
N GLN A 182 1.08 27.20 11.98
CA GLN A 182 2.36 27.45 11.30
C GLN A 182 2.65 28.94 11.03
N HIS A 183 1.64 29.81 11.05
CA HIS A 183 1.79 31.23 10.61
C HIS A 183 1.44 32.25 11.70
N ILE A 184 1.10 31.81 12.89
CA ILE A 184 0.87 32.64 14.08
C ILE A 184 1.82 32.21 15.20
#